data_116b1619700da53c2de76b8062df1bb2
#
_entry.id   116b1619700da53c2de76b8062df1bb2
#
_cell.length_a   1.000
_cell.length_b   1.000
_cell.length_c   1.000
_cell.angle_alpha   90.00
_cell.angle_beta   90.00
_cell.angle_gamma   90.00
#
_symmetry.space_group_name_H-M   'P 1'
#
loop_
_entity.id
_entity.type
_entity.pdbx_description
1 polymer ?
#
loop_
_entity_poly.entity_id
_entity_poly.type
_entity_poly.pdbx_seq_one_letter_code
_entity_poly.pdbx_strand_id
1 'polypeptide(L)'
;MGTILEYKDRVAFHPGHYIKKFIDYNGFTEEDFAERLGTTPKNLSILIRGEQGLSLDIAVKLGRLTATSVDYWLNHQEAYDSLMGEMMNDRLSQNDEEIMKELGYSYFRDNFKLENHARKLGEQCEEVRTILDVSSLSSLTEKKSFPFRSSGEMSETNILKANAMVYLAMNATMRTDASAFDRIKFEKAVDNVLNLTTDYDGFCDEVRSAFLSAGVVLTVLPNIPGSRLRGASGKVGKKAMLMVSDRSLTSDVFWFTLIHEARHIVKRDWGVSFIDEKDADRYAEDKLIPPDKYRDFFIKRKYDSESIVSFASGIKRNPGIVVARLQKDGACRYDDSFLNSLKHRCTLTQDLSLCISPFALKSELTQN
;
A
#
# COMPACT_ATOMS: atom_id res chain seq x y z
N MET A 1 20.48 18.81 -16.63
CA MET A 1 21.24 17.64 -17.12
C MET A 1 22.44 18.16 -17.90
N GLY A 2 23.55 17.44 -17.95
CA GLY A 2 24.74 17.85 -18.75
C GLY A 2 24.79 17.13 -20.08
N THR A 3 25.55 17.62 -21.00
CA THR A 3 25.76 16.96 -22.31
C THR A 3 26.78 15.82 -22.27
N ILE A 4 27.45 15.61 -21.13
CA ILE A 4 28.41 14.54 -20.89
C ILE A 4 27.91 13.78 -19.66
N LEU A 5 27.80 12.48 -19.81
CA LEU A 5 27.41 11.55 -18.73
C LEU A 5 28.55 10.58 -18.49
N GLU A 6 29.09 10.62 -17.28
CA GLU A 6 30.12 9.67 -16.81
C GLU A 6 29.48 8.78 -15.75
N TYR A 7 29.52 7.47 -15.98
CA TYR A 7 28.99 6.51 -15.02
C TYR A 7 29.79 5.21 -15.05
N LYS A 8 30.25 4.75 -13.88
CA LYS A 8 31.22 3.64 -13.73
C LYS A 8 32.46 3.92 -14.59
N ASP A 9 32.78 3.03 -15.49
CA ASP A 9 33.93 3.10 -16.42
C ASP A 9 33.55 3.57 -17.84
N ARG A 10 32.34 4.11 -18.02
CA ARG A 10 31.78 4.52 -19.32
C ARG A 10 31.46 6.00 -19.34
N VAL A 11 31.61 6.58 -20.53
CA VAL A 11 31.25 7.97 -20.83
C VAL A 11 30.34 7.98 -22.05
N ALA A 12 29.26 8.72 -21.98
CA ALA A 12 28.39 8.97 -23.12
C ALA A 12 28.18 10.47 -23.32
N PHE A 13 28.05 10.86 -24.57
CA PHE A 13 27.87 12.25 -24.97
C PHE A 13 26.50 12.41 -25.59
N HIS A 14 25.69 13.33 -25.04
CA HIS A 14 24.45 13.72 -25.65
C HIS A 14 24.66 14.32 -27.04
N PRO A 15 23.83 14.08 -28.05
CA PRO A 15 23.96 14.69 -29.39
C PRO A 15 24.17 16.20 -29.37
N GLY A 16 23.56 16.90 -28.43
CA GLY A 16 23.75 18.34 -28.21
C GLY A 16 25.20 18.77 -28.04
N HIS A 17 26.07 17.91 -27.47
CA HIS A 17 27.49 18.15 -27.34
C HIS A 17 28.18 18.27 -28.71
N TYR A 18 27.88 17.38 -29.62
CA TYR A 18 28.44 17.39 -30.97
C TYR A 18 27.81 18.48 -31.82
N ILE A 19 26.55 18.80 -31.67
CA ILE A 19 25.91 19.93 -32.33
C ILE A 19 26.60 21.24 -31.93
N LYS A 20 26.84 21.44 -30.65
CA LYS A 20 27.52 22.64 -30.15
C LYS A 20 28.94 22.76 -30.73
N LYS A 21 29.70 21.66 -30.71
CA LYS A 21 31.05 21.61 -31.34
C LYS A 21 31.00 21.94 -32.83
N PHE A 22 30.01 21.46 -33.56
CA PHE A 22 29.87 21.74 -34.99
C PHE A 22 29.54 23.21 -35.23
N ILE A 23 28.68 23.82 -34.44
CA ILE A 23 28.33 25.25 -34.50
C ILE A 23 29.59 26.06 -34.26
N ASP A 24 30.31 25.79 -33.17
CA ASP A 24 31.49 26.53 -32.75
C ASP A 24 32.63 26.41 -33.79
N TYR A 25 32.88 25.20 -34.31
CA TYR A 25 33.91 24.92 -35.29
C TYR A 25 33.69 25.64 -36.63
N ASN A 26 32.42 25.76 -37.06
CA ASN A 26 32.09 26.41 -38.32
C ASN A 26 31.74 27.90 -38.18
N GLY A 27 31.78 28.46 -36.96
CA GLY A 27 31.58 29.87 -36.70
C GLY A 27 30.09 30.31 -36.87
N PHE A 28 29.14 29.39 -36.77
CA PHE A 28 27.71 29.75 -36.77
C PHE A 28 27.30 30.39 -35.45
N THR A 29 26.27 31.25 -35.52
CA THR A 29 25.48 31.55 -34.32
C THR A 29 24.43 30.43 -34.11
N GLU A 30 23.93 30.32 -32.88
CA GLU A 30 22.84 29.33 -32.62
C GLU A 30 21.56 29.68 -33.40
N GLU A 31 21.29 30.98 -33.63
CA GLU A 31 20.19 31.47 -34.44
C GLU A 31 20.33 31.06 -35.90
N ASP A 32 21.45 31.33 -36.54
CA ASP A 32 21.74 30.95 -37.93
C ASP A 32 21.65 29.43 -38.11
N PHE A 33 22.19 28.68 -37.17
CA PHE A 33 22.16 27.23 -37.26
C PHE A 33 20.74 26.66 -37.07
N ALA A 34 19.94 27.23 -36.16
CA ALA A 34 18.54 26.85 -35.97
C ALA A 34 17.70 27.11 -37.22
N GLU A 35 17.90 28.24 -37.88
CA GLU A 35 17.24 28.57 -39.15
C GLU A 35 17.58 27.55 -40.24
N ARG A 36 18.86 27.24 -40.43
CA ARG A 36 19.36 26.25 -41.41
C ARG A 36 18.87 24.83 -41.11
N LEU A 37 18.76 24.48 -39.83
CA LEU A 37 18.24 23.19 -39.38
C LEU A 37 16.69 23.12 -39.52
N GLY A 38 16.03 24.25 -39.75
CA GLY A 38 14.57 24.32 -39.79
C GLY A 38 13.92 24.04 -38.44
N THR A 39 14.48 24.62 -37.37
CA THR A 39 13.96 24.60 -36.00
C THR A 39 14.00 25.97 -35.38
N THR A 40 13.50 26.12 -34.14
CA THR A 40 13.59 27.41 -33.44
C THR A 40 14.89 27.50 -32.63
N PRO A 41 15.47 28.70 -32.42
CA PRO A 41 16.61 28.89 -31.53
C PRO A 41 16.39 28.32 -30.13
N LYS A 42 15.16 28.44 -29.59
CA LYS A 42 14.79 27.87 -28.28
C LYS A 42 14.92 26.35 -28.26
N ASN A 43 14.38 25.65 -29.27
CA ASN A 43 14.46 24.20 -29.34
C ASN A 43 15.90 23.72 -29.52
N LEU A 44 16.70 24.42 -30.37
CA LEU A 44 18.08 24.10 -30.55
C LEU A 44 18.87 24.28 -29.23
N SER A 45 18.66 25.38 -28.53
CA SER A 45 19.33 25.66 -27.24
C SER A 45 19.01 24.59 -26.17
N ILE A 46 17.76 24.13 -26.06
CA ILE A 46 17.36 23.04 -25.14
C ILE A 46 18.08 21.74 -25.53
N LEU A 47 18.16 21.43 -26.83
CA LEU A 47 18.86 20.25 -27.35
C LEU A 47 20.35 20.30 -27.08
N ILE A 48 21.00 21.44 -27.32
CA ILE A 48 22.44 21.67 -27.06
C ILE A 48 22.77 21.49 -25.58
N ARG A 49 21.88 21.89 -24.67
CA ARG A 49 22.07 21.70 -23.23
C ARG A 49 21.77 20.29 -22.74
N GLY A 50 21.31 19.38 -23.62
CA GLY A 50 20.95 18.02 -23.26
C GLY A 50 19.70 17.93 -22.36
N GLU A 51 18.81 18.93 -22.42
CA GLU A 51 17.57 18.99 -21.65
C GLU A 51 16.41 18.25 -22.34
N GLN A 52 16.56 17.93 -23.62
CA GLN A 52 15.64 17.06 -24.38
C GLN A 52 16.41 16.12 -25.29
N GLY A 53 15.84 14.93 -25.55
CA GLY A 53 16.42 13.97 -26.49
C GLY A 53 16.29 14.41 -27.95
N LEU A 54 17.14 13.87 -28.79
CA LEU A 54 17.16 14.11 -30.23
C LEU A 54 15.98 13.39 -30.90
N SER A 55 15.09 14.13 -31.55
CA SER A 55 14.02 13.54 -32.35
C SER A 55 14.51 13.04 -33.69
N LEU A 56 13.82 12.05 -34.27
CA LEU A 56 14.12 11.52 -35.60
C LEU A 56 14.09 12.62 -36.69
N ASP A 57 13.14 13.56 -36.61
CA ASP A 57 13.07 14.69 -37.55
C ASP A 57 14.35 15.54 -37.52
N ILE A 58 14.81 15.90 -36.33
CA ILE A 58 16.03 16.68 -36.17
C ILE A 58 17.26 15.86 -36.58
N ALA A 59 17.33 14.55 -36.27
CA ALA A 59 18.43 13.67 -36.70
C ALA A 59 18.54 13.61 -38.23
N VAL A 60 17.42 13.52 -38.95
CA VAL A 60 17.37 13.56 -40.42
C VAL A 60 17.89 14.90 -40.96
N LYS A 61 17.45 16.00 -40.39
CA LYS A 61 17.91 17.37 -40.77
C LYS A 61 19.39 17.58 -40.49
N LEU A 62 19.85 17.11 -39.32
CA LEU A 62 21.30 17.15 -38.99
C LEU A 62 22.13 16.34 -39.99
N GLY A 63 21.70 15.10 -40.29
CA GLY A 63 22.41 14.25 -41.25
C GLY A 63 22.57 14.94 -42.61
N ARG A 64 21.55 15.63 -43.10
CA ARG A 64 21.58 16.39 -44.34
C ARG A 64 22.49 17.64 -44.24
N LEU A 65 22.39 18.38 -43.14
CA LEU A 65 23.12 19.64 -42.94
C LEU A 65 24.63 19.41 -42.72
N THR A 66 24.96 18.33 -42.01
CA THR A 66 26.34 18.02 -41.60
C THR A 66 27.03 16.97 -42.50
N ALA A 67 26.35 16.47 -43.54
CA ALA A 67 26.79 15.37 -44.41
C ALA A 67 27.20 14.10 -43.64
N THR A 68 26.44 13.78 -42.56
CA THR A 68 26.60 12.55 -41.77
C THR A 68 25.37 11.63 -41.96
N SER A 69 25.48 10.40 -41.47
CA SER A 69 24.30 9.50 -41.48
C SER A 69 23.29 9.89 -40.37
N VAL A 70 22.03 9.57 -40.57
CA VAL A 70 21.00 9.71 -39.53
C VAL A 70 21.34 8.81 -38.34
N ASP A 71 21.81 7.59 -38.61
CA ASP A 71 22.22 6.62 -37.59
C ASP A 71 23.34 7.12 -36.70
N TYR A 72 24.26 7.94 -37.23
CA TYR A 72 25.32 8.58 -36.42
C TYR A 72 24.71 9.35 -35.24
N TRP A 73 23.71 10.17 -35.52
CA TRP A 73 23.04 10.99 -34.51
C TRP A 73 22.17 10.18 -33.56
N LEU A 74 21.42 9.19 -34.07
CA LEU A 74 20.57 8.33 -33.27
C LEU A 74 21.40 7.42 -32.35
N ASN A 75 22.50 6.86 -32.81
CA ASN A 75 23.38 6.01 -31.99
C ASN A 75 23.99 6.79 -30.81
N HIS A 76 24.29 8.08 -30.98
CA HIS A 76 24.76 8.92 -29.87
C HIS A 76 23.62 9.14 -28.83
N GLN A 77 22.40 9.35 -29.27
CA GLN A 77 21.25 9.46 -28.38
C GLN A 77 21.03 8.15 -27.63
N GLU A 78 21.01 7.03 -28.33
CA GLU A 78 20.81 5.70 -27.75
C GLU A 78 21.89 5.37 -26.70
N ALA A 79 23.15 5.62 -27.01
CA ALA A 79 24.26 5.40 -26.08
C ALA A 79 24.11 6.24 -24.79
N TYR A 80 23.69 7.51 -24.94
CA TYR A 80 23.45 8.40 -23.81
C TYR A 80 22.26 7.93 -22.98
N ASP A 81 21.14 7.60 -23.62
CA ASP A 81 19.91 7.14 -22.95
C ASP A 81 20.12 5.80 -22.24
N SER A 82 20.86 4.88 -22.85
CA SER A 82 21.22 3.59 -22.25
C SER A 82 22.02 3.76 -20.96
N LEU A 83 23.08 4.60 -20.99
CA LEU A 83 23.92 4.86 -19.82
C LEU A 83 23.14 5.59 -18.71
N MET A 84 22.28 6.54 -19.09
CA MET A 84 21.38 7.23 -18.17
C MET A 84 20.39 6.26 -17.52
N GLY A 85 19.82 5.35 -18.32
CA GLY A 85 18.89 4.32 -17.83
C GLY A 85 19.54 3.40 -16.80
N GLU A 86 20.78 2.95 -17.04
CA GLU A 86 21.53 2.15 -16.05
C GLU A 86 21.79 2.92 -14.75
N MET A 87 22.24 4.17 -14.85
CA MET A 87 22.49 5.00 -13.67
C MET A 87 21.20 5.19 -12.85
N MET A 88 20.07 5.43 -13.52
CA MET A 88 18.77 5.57 -12.85
C MET A 88 18.32 4.27 -12.19
N ASN A 89 18.48 3.13 -12.88
CA ASN A 89 18.11 1.82 -12.36
C ASN A 89 18.94 1.46 -11.13
N ASP A 90 20.27 1.66 -11.17
CA ASP A 90 21.12 1.39 -10.01
C ASP A 90 20.75 2.27 -8.81
N ARG A 91 20.41 3.54 -9.05
CA ARG A 91 19.95 4.45 -7.99
C ARG A 91 18.63 3.98 -7.37
N LEU A 92 17.66 3.53 -8.19
CA LEU A 92 16.41 2.97 -7.69
C LEU A 92 16.66 1.69 -6.88
N SER A 93 17.57 0.82 -7.35
CA SER A 93 17.93 -0.42 -6.65
C SER A 93 18.58 -0.13 -5.29
N GLN A 94 19.51 0.82 -5.19
CA GLN A 94 20.10 1.21 -3.91
C GLN A 94 19.07 1.75 -2.92
N ASN A 95 18.14 2.58 -3.38
CA ASN A 95 17.07 3.10 -2.53
C ASN A 95 16.12 1.98 -2.08
N ASP A 96 15.76 1.05 -2.95
CA ASP A 96 14.94 -0.10 -2.60
C ASP A 96 15.62 -1.01 -1.56
N GLU A 97 16.95 -1.18 -1.65
CA GLU A 97 17.70 -1.94 -0.65
C GLU A 97 17.70 -1.31 0.75
N GLU A 98 17.78 0.01 0.84
CA GLU A 98 17.65 0.71 2.12
C GLU A 98 16.25 0.52 2.72
N ILE A 99 15.23 0.68 1.91
CA ILE A 99 13.84 0.48 2.32
C ILE A 99 13.58 -0.98 2.74
N MET A 100 14.14 -1.96 2.02
CA MET A 100 13.99 -3.38 2.33
C MET A 100 14.55 -3.74 3.71
N LYS A 101 15.69 -3.15 4.11
CA LYS A 101 16.27 -3.36 5.45
C LYS A 101 15.31 -2.94 6.56
N GLU A 102 14.56 -1.86 6.36
CA GLU A 102 13.57 -1.38 7.32
C GLU A 102 12.26 -2.19 7.26
N LEU A 103 11.84 -2.56 6.06
CA LEU A 103 10.59 -3.30 5.83
C LEU A 103 10.67 -4.72 6.40
N GLY A 104 11.78 -5.41 6.18
CA GLY A 104 12.07 -6.75 6.67
C GLY A 104 11.51 -7.85 5.75
N TYR A 105 12.41 -8.51 5.00
CA TYR A 105 12.05 -9.57 4.05
C TYR A 105 11.40 -10.79 4.69
N SER A 106 11.75 -11.13 5.95
CA SER A 106 11.23 -12.33 6.62
C SER A 106 9.70 -12.40 6.66
N TYR A 107 9.04 -11.25 6.82
CA TYR A 107 7.58 -11.20 6.78
C TYR A 107 7.02 -11.73 5.45
N PHE A 108 7.57 -11.28 4.34
CA PHE A 108 7.12 -11.70 3.01
C PHE A 108 7.47 -13.16 2.75
N ARG A 109 8.69 -13.57 3.03
CA ARG A 109 9.13 -14.95 2.89
C ARG A 109 8.20 -15.92 3.63
N ASP A 110 7.94 -15.65 4.90
CA ASP A 110 7.23 -16.60 5.78
C ASP A 110 5.72 -16.66 5.47
N ASN A 111 5.10 -15.54 5.07
CA ASN A 111 3.68 -15.49 4.79
C ASN A 111 3.34 -15.81 3.32
N PHE A 112 4.24 -15.55 2.38
CA PHE A 112 4.00 -15.77 0.95
C PHE A 112 4.81 -16.95 0.38
N LYS A 113 5.48 -17.73 1.24
CA LYS A 113 6.26 -18.93 0.88
C LYS A 113 7.35 -18.65 -0.15
N LEU A 114 8.03 -17.51 -0.02
CA LEU A 114 9.12 -17.12 -0.90
C LEU A 114 10.39 -17.92 -0.58
N GLU A 115 11.31 -17.93 -1.54
CA GLU A 115 12.62 -18.51 -1.36
C GLU A 115 13.44 -17.79 -0.29
N ASN A 116 14.43 -18.49 0.28
CA ASN A 116 15.30 -17.87 1.26
C ASN A 116 16.51 -17.20 0.58
N HIS A 117 16.35 -15.97 0.14
CA HIS A 117 17.42 -15.14 -0.42
C HIS A 117 18.29 -14.51 0.67
N ALA A 118 18.77 -15.29 1.63
CA ALA A 118 19.64 -14.79 2.68
C ALA A 118 20.87 -14.08 2.07
N ARG A 119 21.11 -12.82 2.44
CA ARG A 119 22.20 -11.96 1.97
C ARG A 119 22.15 -11.51 0.49
N LYS A 120 21.05 -11.75 -0.22
CA LYS A 120 20.85 -11.32 -1.61
C LYS A 120 19.77 -10.23 -1.65
N LEU A 121 20.15 -9.05 -1.22
CA LEU A 121 19.19 -7.96 -0.97
C LEU A 121 18.47 -7.52 -2.25
N GLY A 122 19.16 -7.51 -3.39
CA GLY A 122 18.54 -7.21 -4.69
C GLY A 122 17.42 -8.18 -5.07
N GLU A 123 17.63 -9.51 -4.89
CA GLU A 123 16.61 -10.52 -5.15
C GLU A 123 15.41 -10.35 -4.21
N GLN A 124 15.66 -10.05 -2.92
CA GLN A 124 14.60 -9.73 -1.96
C GLN A 124 13.75 -8.52 -2.38
N CYS A 125 14.41 -7.46 -2.87
CA CYS A 125 13.73 -6.26 -3.36
C CYS A 125 12.86 -6.58 -4.59
N GLU A 126 13.37 -7.36 -5.53
CA GLU A 126 12.66 -7.74 -6.74
C GLU A 126 11.39 -8.54 -6.43
N GLU A 127 11.50 -9.55 -5.56
CA GLU A 127 10.34 -10.34 -5.14
C GLU A 127 9.29 -9.49 -4.42
N VAL A 128 9.71 -8.63 -3.48
CA VAL A 128 8.76 -7.81 -2.74
C VAL A 128 8.12 -6.73 -3.61
N ARG A 129 8.86 -6.11 -4.54
CA ARG A 129 8.27 -5.23 -5.55
C ARG A 129 7.19 -5.94 -6.37
N THR A 130 7.50 -7.16 -6.81
CA THR A 130 6.57 -7.97 -7.61
C THR A 130 5.32 -8.33 -6.81
N ILE A 131 5.45 -8.72 -5.54
CA ILE A 131 4.30 -9.02 -4.65
C ILE A 131 3.42 -7.79 -4.47
N LEU A 132 4.04 -6.63 -4.24
CA LEU A 132 3.33 -5.38 -3.97
C LEU A 132 2.81 -4.68 -5.22
N ASP A 133 3.16 -5.16 -6.44
CA ASP A 133 2.85 -4.50 -7.72
C ASP A 133 3.37 -3.06 -7.79
N VAL A 134 4.62 -2.84 -7.41
CA VAL A 134 5.26 -1.53 -7.44
C VAL A 134 6.55 -1.55 -8.26
N SER A 135 6.85 -0.46 -8.95
CA SER A 135 8.09 -0.31 -9.70
C SER A 135 9.31 0.01 -8.82
N SER A 136 9.08 0.55 -7.63
CA SER A 136 10.08 0.82 -6.59
C SER A 136 9.43 0.79 -5.22
N LEU A 137 10.16 0.31 -4.22
CA LEU A 137 9.71 0.30 -2.82
C LEU A 137 9.56 1.71 -2.24
N SER A 138 10.14 2.74 -2.88
CA SER A 138 9.93 4.15 -2.50
C SER A 138 8.46 4.58 -2.55
N SER A 139 7.63 3.91 -3.35
CA SER A 139 6.18 4.11 -3.33
C SER A 139 5.54 3.87 -1.95
N LEU A 140 6.21 3.11 -1.08
CA LEU A 140 5.73 2.82 0.27
C LEU A 140 6.03 3.95 1.27
N THR A 141 6.94 4.86 0.96
CA THR A 141 7.34 5.96 1.88
C THR A 141 6.36 7.12 1.85
N GLU A 142 5.54 7.22 0.82
CA GLU A 142 4.53 8.27 0.70
C GLU A 142 3.35 8.03 1.65
N LYS A 143 2.83 9.10 2.24
CA LYS A 143 1.59 9.02 3.02
C LYS A 143 0.43 8.69 2.07
N LYS A 144 -0.13 7.49 2.21
CA LYS A 144 -1.31 7.09 1.44
C LYS A 144 -2.56 7.82 1.94
N SER A 145 -3.45 8.11 1.00
CA SER A 145 -4.74 8.74 1.29
C SER A 145 -5.78 7.75 1.83
N PHE A 146 -5.34 6.81 2.68
CA PHE A 146 -6.22 5.85 3.34
C PHE A 146 -6.28 6.12 4.84
N PRO A 147 -7.46 6.06 5.47
CA PRO A 147 -7.57 6.14 6.91
C PRO A 147 -6.90 4.91 7.54
N PHE A 148 -5.98 5.16 8.45
CA PHE A 148 -5.30 4.13 9.21
C PHE A 148 -5.73 4.17 10.66
N ARG A 149 -6.11 3.03 11.22
CA ARG A 149 -6.17 2.85 12.65
C ARG A 149 -4.79 2.49 13.18
N SER A 150 -4.13 3.45 13.81
CA SER A 150 -2.81 3.27 14.45
C SER A 150 -2.89 3.47 15.97
N SER A 151 -1.92 2.94 16.69
CA SER A 151 -1.75 3.15 18.12
C SER A 151 -0.71 4.25 18.40
N GLY A 152 -1.10 5.53 18.32
CA GLY A 152 -0.24 6.70 18.58
C GLY A 152 0.47 7.25 17.33
N GLU A 153 1.46 8.15 17.54
CA GLU A 153 2.25 8.73 16.46
C GLU A 153 3.01 7.66 15.68
N MET A 154 3.02 7.81 14.36
CA MET A 154 3.69 6.89 13.44
C MET A 154 5.02 7.47 12.97
N SER A 155 6.10 6.72 13.17
CA SER A 155 7.39 7.00 12.53
C SER A 155 7.34 6.70 11.02
N GLU A 156 8.33 7.15 10.27
CA GLU A 156 8.47 6.83 8.83
C GLU A 156 8.48 5.32 8.59
N THR A 157 9.22 4.57 9.41
CA THR A 157 9.24 3.09 9.35
C THR A 157 7.87 2.48 9.64
N ASN A 158 7.08 3.06 10.56
CA ASN A 158 5.71 2.58 10.80
C ASN A 158 4.81 2.83 9.58
N ILE A 159 4.93 3.99 8.93
CA ILE A 159 4.19 4.35 7.71
C ILE A 159 4.58 3.42 6.58
N LEU A 160 5.86 3.18 6.35
CA LEU A 160 6.39 2.25 5.37
C LEU A 160 5.74 0.86 5.49
N LYS A 161 5.77 0.29 6.70
CA LYS A 161 5.20 -1.03 6.99
C LYS A 161 3.68 -1.06 6.87
N ALA A 162 3.01 0.00 7.31
CA ALA A 162 1.57 0.13 7.15
C ALA A 162 1.16 0.20 5.68
N ASN A 163 1.89 0.98 4.86
CA ASN A 163 1.65 1.08 3.44
C ASN A 163 1.83 -0.28 2.72
N ALA A 164 2.86 -1.06 3.08
CA ALA A 164 3.02 -2.39 2.51
C ALA A 164 1.78 -3.28 2.77
N MET A 165 1.23 -3.27 3.98
CA MET A 165 -0.01 -4.00 4.29
C MET A 165 -1.20 -3.47 3.47
N VAL A 166 -1.32 -2.16 3.30
CA VAL A 166 -2.38 -1.56 2.48
C VAL A 166 -2.26 -1.97 1.02
N TYR A 167 -1.04 -1.99 0.45
CA TYR A 167 -0.83 -2.46 -0.92
C TYR A 167 -1.27 -3.93 -1.10
N LEU A 168 -0.92 -4.81 -0.15
CA LEU A 168 -1.37 -6.20 -0.18
C LEU A 168 -2.90 -6.30 -0.17
N ALA A 169 -3.58 -5.53 0.68
CA ALA A 169 -5.04 -5.51 0.74
C ALA A 169 -5.69 -4.90 -0.51
N MET A 170 -5.07 -3.86 -1.09
CA MET A 170 -5.50 -3.30 -2.37
C MET A 170 -5.41 -4.32 -3.49
N ASN A 171 -4.28 -5.05 -3.56
CA ASN A 171 -4.07 -6.10 -4.54
C ASN A 171 -5.12 -7.19 -4.43
N ALA A 172 -5.40 -7.67 -3.20
CA ALA A 172 -6.49 -8.62 -2.96
C ALA A 172 -7.83 -8.07 -3.43
N THR A 173 -8.12 -6.80 -3.12
CA THR A 173 -9.39 -6.16 -3.53
C THR A 173 -9.50 -6.01 -5.04
N MET A 174 -8.43 -5.65 -5.73
CA MET A 174 -8.41 -5.54 -7.19
C MET A 174 -8.71 -6.88 -7.86
N ARG A 175 -8.14 -7.97 -7.35
CA ARG A 175 -8.22 -9.32 -7.92
C ARG A 175 -9.47 -10.11 -7.51
N THR A 176 -10.09 -9.73 -6.41
CA THR A 176 -11.35 -10.38 -5.98
C THR A 176 -12.48 -9.99 -6.92
N ASP A 177 -13.19 -10.98 -7.47
CA ASP A 177 -14.42 -10.72 -8.21
C ASP A 177 -15.54 -10.36 -7.25
N ALA A 178 -16.05 -9.15 -7.38
CA ALA A 178 -17.12 -8.61 -6.54
C ALA A 178 -17.90 -7.53 -7.29
N SER A 179 -19.18 -7.40 -6.94
CA SER A 179 -20.03 -6.32 -7.44
C SER A 179 -19.50 -4.93 -7.02
N ALA A 180 -20.05 -3.90 -7.63
CA ALA A 180 -19.79 -2.53 -7.16
C ALA A 180 -20.30 -2.35 -5.73
N PHE A 181 -19.62 -1.51 -4.95
CA PHE A 181 -19.99 -1.20 -3.58
C PHE A 181 -21.40 -0.63 -3.48
N ASP A 182 -22.22 -1.29 -2.66
CA ASP A 182 -23.58 -0.88 -2.30
C ASP A 182 -23.66 -0.57 -0.81
N ARG A 183 -23.82 0.70 -0.48
CA ARG A 183 -23.86 1.19 0.90
C ARG A 183 -24.99 0.55 1.72
N ILE A 184 -26.20 0.47 1.12
CA ILE A 184 -27.40 -0.03 1.87
C ILE A 184 -27.24 -1.51 2.18
N LYS A 185 -26.77 -2.29 1.21
CA LYS A 185 -26.47 -3.71 1.43
C LYS A 185 -25.36 -3.89 2.46
N PHE A 186 -24.34 -3.04 2.43
CA PHE A 186 -23.23 -3.12 3.38
C PHE A 186 -23.68 -2.79 4.81
N GLU A 187 -24.47 -1.73 5.04
CA GLU A 187 -25.01 -1.40 6.36
C GLU A 187 -25.82 -2.60 6.94
N LYS A 188 -26.65 -3.24 6.11
CA LYS A 188 -27.37 -4.46 6.51
C LYS A 188 -26.42 -5.63 6.82
N ALA A 189 -25.37 -5.81 5.99
CA ALA A 189 -24.38 -6.84 6.22
C ALA A 189 -23.63 -6.63 7.55
N VAL A 190 -23.28 -5.38 7.88
CA VAL A 190 -22.66 -5.02 9.17
C VAL A 190 -23.58 -5.41 10.34
N ASP A 191 -24.88 -5.13 10.25
CA ASP A 191 -25.82 -5.48 11.30
C ASP A 191 -25.99 -7.00 11.47
N ASN A 192 -26.00 -7.73 10.35
CA ASN A 192 -26.15 -9.19 10.36
C ASN A 192 -24.95 -9.91 10.98
N VAL A 193 -23.71 -9.48 10.63
CA VAL A 193 -22.49 -10.14 11.12
C VAL A 193 -22.25 -9.94 12.61
N LEU A 194 -22.91 -8.97 13.25
CA LEU A 194 -22.82 -8.78 14.70
C LEU A 194 -23.28 -10.01 15.50
N ASN A 195 -24.15 -10.83 14.93
CA ASN A 195 -24.61 -12.07 15.58
C ASN A 195 -23.50 -13.15 15.59
N LEU A 196 -22.48 -13.02 14.75
CA LEU A 196 -21.33 -13.92 14.68
C LEU A 196 -20.26 -13.64 15.76
N THR A 197 -20.44 -12.60 16.56
CA THR A 197 -19.46 -12.24 17.62
C THR A 197 -19.34 -13.32 18.70
N THR A 198 -20.32 -14.19 18.84
CA THR A 198 -20.33 -15.33 19.78
C THR A 198 -19.77 -16.61 19.19
N ASP A 199 -19.52 -16.63 17.88
CA ASP A 199 -18.86 -17.73 17.21
C ASP A 199 -17.35 -17.55 17.31
N TYR A 200 -16.61 -18.59 17.64
CA TYR A 200 -15.15 -18.54 17.81
C TYR A 200 -14.41 -19.13 16.62
N ASP A 201 -15.06 -20.01 15.87
CA ASP A 201 -14.48 -20.74 14.76
C ASP A 201 -15.35 -20.58 13.49
N GLY A 202 -14.75 -20.17 12.39
CA GLY A 202 -15.45 -20.11 11.09
C GLY A 202 -16.15 -18.78 10.75
N PHE A 203 -16.42 -17.91 11.72
CA PHE A 203 -17.15 -16.64 11.50
C PHE A 203 -16.54 -15.75 10.42
N CYS A 204 -15.23 -15.84 10.18
CA CYS A 204 -14.52 -14.95 9.26
C CYS A 204 -14.98 -15.14 7.81
N ASP A 205 -15.26 -16.37 7.39
CA ASP A 205 -15.73 -16.67 6.02
C ASP A 205 -17.17 -16.20 5.82
N GLU A 206 -18.01 -16.29 6.86
CA GLU A 206 -19.35 -15.73 6.81
C GLU A 206 -19.33 -14.20 6.73
N VAL A 207 -18.46 -13.54 7.50
CA VAL A 207 -18.26 -12.08 7.42
C VAL A 207 -17.77 -11.68 6.04
N ARG A 208 -16.79 -12.40 5.47
CA ARG A 208 -16.27 -12.15 4.11
C ARG A 208 -17.38 -12.27 3.08
N SER A 209 -18.16 -13.34 3.12
CA SER A 209 -19.25 -13.58 2.17
C SER A 209 -20.32 -12.51 2.27
N ALA A 210 -20.70 -12.11 3.48
CA ALA A 210 -21.68 -11.06 3.71
C ALA A 210 -21.21 -9.71 3.14
N PHE A 211 -19.97 -9.33 3.41
CA PHE A 211 -19.39 -8.07 2.93
C PHE A 211 -19.14 -8.08 1.42
N LEU A 212 -18.69 -9.21 0.88
CA LEU A 212 -18.45 -9.39 -0.56
C LEU A 212 -19.76 -9.18 -1.36
N SER A 213 -20.89 -9.66 -0.85
CA SER A 213 -22.20 -9.46 -1.46
C SER A 213 -22.59 -7.98 -1.61
N ALA A 214 -22.00 -7.11 -0.80
CA ALA A 214 -22.17 -5.66 -0.82
C ALA A 214 -21.04 -4.92 -1.55
N GLY A 215 -20.13 -5.64 -2.19
CA GLY A 215 -18.98 -5.05 -2.91
C GLY A 215 -17.86 -4.57 -1.98
N VAL A 216 -17.77 -5.13 -0.76
CA VAL A 216 -16.69 -4.87 0.19
C VAL A 216 -15.82 -6.11 0.33
N VAL A 217 -14.53 -5.99 0.05
CA VAL A 217 -13.57 -7.09 0.16
C VAL A 217 -12.85 -6.99 1.50
N LEU A 218 -13.12 -7.97 2.38
CA LEU A 218 -12.44 -8.10 3.66
C LEU A 218 -11.16 -8.91 3.50
N THR A 219 -10.03 -8.29 3.82
CA THR A 219 -8.71 -8.92 3.85
C THR A 219 -8.16 -8.91 5.28
N VAL A 220 -7.80 -10.07 5.80
CA VAL A 220 -7.12 -10.18 7.10
C VAL A 220 -5.66 -10.50 6.82
N LEU A 221 -4.74 -9.65 7.26
CA LEU A 221 -3.31 -9.78 7.00
C LEU A 221 -2.52 -10.08 8.26
N PRO A 222 -1.52 -10.95 8.17
CA PRO A 222 -0.50 -11.05 9.21
C PRO A 222 0.12 -9.67 9.48
N ASN A 223 0.36 -9.36 10.74
CA ASN A 223 0.92 -8.07 11.11
C ASN A 223 2.40 -7.98 10.74
N ILE A 224 2.80 -6.92 10.06
CA ILE A 224 4.22 -6.59 9.93
C ILE A 224 4.71 -6.01 11.26
N PRO A 225 5.71 -6.61 11.92
CA PRO A 225 6.22 -6.09 13.19
C PRO A 225 6.63 -4.62 13.09
N GLY A 226 6.06 -3.78 13.95
CA GLY A 226 6.30 -2.34 13.95
C GLY A 226 5.37 -1.51 13.04
N SER A 227 4.46 -2.10 12.28
CA SER A 227 3.51 -1.34 11.44
C SER A 227 2.55 -0.47 12.26
N ARG A 228 2.26 -0.88 13.50
CA ARG A 228 1.22 -0.27 14.36
C ARG A 228 -0.17 -0.22 13.74
N LEU A 229 -0.37 -0.82 12.59
CA LEU A 229 -1.62 -0.84 11.86
C LEU A 229 -2.56 -1.93 12.42
N ARG A 230 -3.80 -1.56 12.72
CA ARG A 230 -4.85 -2.51 13.14
C ARG A 230 -5.86 -2.75 12.03
N GLY A 231 -6.23 -1.72 11.31
CA GLY A 231 -7.15 -1.77 10.19
C GLY A 231 -6.90 -0.65 9.21
N ALA A 232 -7.46 -0.81 8.02
CA ALA A 232 -7.51 0.21 6.99
C ALA A 232 -8.71 -0.03 6.08
N SER A 233 -9.28 1.04 5.56
CA SER A 233 -10.37 0.99 4.61
C SER A 233 -10.17 1.98 3.48
N GLY A 234 -10.73 1.68 2.32
CA GLY A 234 -10.54 2.54 1.15
C GLY A 234 -11.35 2.11 -0.06
N LYS A 235 -11.32 2.95 -1.09
CA LYS A 235 -11.97 2.67 -2.37
C LYS A 235 -10.95 2.10 -3.36
N VAL A 236 -11.29 0.99 -4.00
CA VAL A 236 -10.49 0.37 -5.05
C VAL A 236 -11.37 0.14 -6.28
N GLY A 237 -11.26 1.00 -7.28
CA GLY A 237 -12.14 1.00 -8.44
C GLY A 237 -13.61 1.22 -8.06
N LYS A 238 -14.47 0.22 -8.33
CA LYS A 238 -15.90 0.24 -7.97
C LYS A 238 -16.19 -0.44 -6.63
N LYS A 239 -15.19 -1.09 -6.02
CA LYS A 239 -15.28 -1.87 -4.78
C LYS A 239 -14.76 -1.08 -3.59
N ALA A 240 -15.07 -1.54 -2.39
CA ALA A 240 -14.44 -1.06 -1.16
C ALA A 240 -13.49 -2.11 -0.60
N MET A 241 -12.34 -1.66 -0.12
CA MET A 241 -11.36 -2.45 0.63
C MET A 241 -11.62 -2.27 2.12
N LEU A 242 -11.63 -3.36 2.86
CA LEU A 242 -11.56 -3.38 4.30
C LEU A 242 -10.46 -4.35 4.73
N MET A 243 -9.45 -3.85 5.40
CA MET A 243 -8.33 -4.66 5.89
C MET A 243 -8.31 -4.65 7.42
N VAL A 244 -8.08 -5.80 8.01
CA VAL A 244 -7.81 -5.97 9.44
C VAL A 244 -6.49 -6.73 9.59
N SER A 245 -5.63 -6.28 10.51
CA SER A 245 -4.39 -6.98 10.82
C SER A 245 -4.61 -7.96 11.98
N ASP A 246 -3.87 -9.06 11.97
CA ASP A 246 -3.89 -10.05 13.04
C ASP A 246 -3.14 -9.61 14.33
N ARG A 247 -2.75 -8.34 14.40
CA ARG A 247 -2.07 -7.79 15.56
C ARG A 247 -2.97 -7.84 16.79
N SER A 248 -2.54 -8.56 17.81
CA SER A 248 -3.29 -8.71 19.08
C SER A 248 -4.68 -9.30 18.87
N LEU A 249 -4.78 -10.37 18.10
CA LEU A 249 -6.04 -10.96 17.66
C LEU A 249 -6.81 -11.62 18.80
N THR A 250 -7.42 -10.77 19.60
CA THR A 250 -8.51 -11.15 20.48
C THR A 250 -9.84 -10.71 19.84
N SER A 251 -10.92 -11.39 20.16
CA SER A 251 -12.24 -11.16 19.58
C SER A 251 -12.71 -9.71 19.70
N ASP A 252 -12.43 -9.08 20.84
CA ASP A 252 -12.74 -7.67 21.09
C ASP A 252 -12.00 -6.72 20.14
N VAL A 253 -10.68 -6.95 19.92
CA VAL A 253 -9.86 -6.12 19.02
C VAL A 253 -10.29 -6.30 17.58
N PHE A 254 -10.53 -7.55 17.15
CA PHE A 254 -10.98 -7.84 15.79
C PHE A 254 -12.32 -7.17 15.49
N TRP A 255 -13.35 -7.44 16.30
CA TRP A 255 -14.68 -6.91 16.04
C TRP A 255 -14.74 -5.39 16.14
N PHE A 256 -14.03 -4.82 17.12
CA PHE A 256 -13.95 -3.36 17.21
C PHE A 256 -13.31 -2.73 15.96
N THR A 257 -12.18 -3.27 15.53
CA THR A 257 -11.49 -2.76 14.33
C THR A 257 -12.35 -2.94 13.08
N LEU A 258 -12.97 -4.10 12.91
CA LEU A 258 -13.83 -4.40 11.77
C LEU A 258 -15.00 -3.39 11.65
N ILE A 259 -15.71 -3.14 12.75
CA ILE A 259 -16.87 -2.23 12.75
C ILE A 259 -16.43 -0.77 12.65
N HIS A 260 -15.28 -0.41 13.23
CA HIS A 260 -14.66 0.90 13.06
C HIS A 260 -14.36 1.20 11.59
N GLU A 261 -13.65 0.30 10.91
CA GLU A 261 -13.33 0.44 9.48
C GLU A 261 -14.60 0.41 8.60
N ALA A 262 -15.60 -0.40 8.99
CA ALA A 262 -16.88 -0.41 8.30
C ALA A 262 -17.57 0.96 8.34
N ARG A 263 -17.41 1.74 9.42
CA ARG A 263 -17.97 3.09 9.52
C ARG A 263 -17.37 4.04 8.49
N HIS A 264 -16.06 4.01 8.28
CA HIS A 264 -15.40 4.81 7.25
C HIS A 264 -15.95 4.47 5.86
N ILE A 265 -16.15 3.17 5.57
CA ILE A 265 -16.76 2.73 4.31
C ILE A 265 -18.19 3.26 4.15
N VAL A 266 -19.02 3.15 5.19
CA VAL A 266 -20.41 3.63 5.18
C VAL A 266 -20.48 5.13 4.93
N LYS A 267 -19.59 5.90 5.54
CA LYS A 267 -19.49 7.34 5.33
C LYS A 267 -18.86 7.72 3.99
N ARG A 268 -18.24 6.77 3.30
CA ARG A 268 -17.42 7.01 2.09
C ARG A 268 -16.26 7.98 2.35
N ASP A 269 -15.68 7.91 3.53
CA ASP A 269 -14.48 8.65 3.91
C ASP A 269 -13.26 7.99 3.23
N TRP A 270 -13.22 8.11 1.91
CA TRP A 270 -12.15 7.57 1.07
C TRP A 270 -10.98 8.54 1.02
N GLY A 271 -10.07 8.44 1.91
CA GLY A 271 -8.88 9.28 1.92
C GLY A 271 -8.82 10.24 3.08
N VAL A 272 -7.64 10.70 3.33
CA VAL A 272 -7.14 11.50 4.42
C VAL A 272 -8.20 12.26 5.21
N SER A 273 -8.82 11.62 6.17
CA SER A 273 -9.51 12.35 7.21
C SER A 273 -9.40 11.61 8.52
N PHE A 274 -8.32 11.89 9.25
CA PHE A 274 -8.22 11.63 10.69
C PHE A 274 -9.25 12.43 11.50
N ILE A 275 -10.16 13.11 10.83
CA ILE A 275 -11.05 14.10 11.44
C ILE A 275 -12.18 13.44 12.22
N ASP A 276 -12.50 12.17 11.93
CA ASP A 276 -13.69 11.55 12.49
C ASP A 276 -13.46 10.17 13.15
N GLU A 277 -12.25 9.93 13.65
CA GLU A 277 -11.91 8.73 14.43
C GLU A 277 -12.84 8.54 15.64
N LYS A 278 -13.23 9.65 16.29
CA LYS A 278 -14.17 9.63 17.41
C LYS A 278 -15.58 9.18 17.01
N ASP A 279 -16.02 9.51 15.79
CA ASP A 279 -17.31 9.04 15.26
C ASP A 279 -17.24 7.55 14.94
N ALA A 280 -16.17 7.09 14.30
CA ALA A 280 -15.97 5.68 13.99
C ALA A 280 -15.83 4.83 15.27
N ASP A 281 -15.11 5.32 16.27
CA ASP A 281 -15.02 4.69 17.58
C ASP A 281 -16.38 4.56 18.25
N ARG A 282 -17.13 5.67 18.32
CA ARG A 282 -18.49 5.67 18.92
C ARG A 282 -19.43 4.74 18.17
N TYR A 283 -19.38 4.76 16.84
CA TYR A 283 -20.20 3.87 16.03
C TYR A 283 -19.89 2.39 16.33
N ALA A 284 -18.60 2.03 16.42
CA ALA A 284 -18.20 0.67 16.76
C ALA A 284 -18.67 0.28 18.16
N GLU A 285 -18.52 1.16 19.14
CA GLU A 285 -19.01 0.96 20.50
C GLU A 285 -20.50 0.71 20.56
N ASP A 286 -21.29 1.58 19.93
CA ASP A 286 -22.75 1.55 19.98
C ASP A 286 -23.34 0.36 19.18
N LYS A 287 -22.67 -0.03 18.08
CA LYS A 287 -23.04 -1.23 17.32
C LYS A 287 -22.72 -2.53 18.05
N LEU A 288 -21.55 -2.61 18.69
CA LEU A 288 -21.14 -3.79 19.44
C LEU A 288 -21.96 -3.95 20.74
N ILE A 289 -22.19 -2.89 21.45
CA ILE A 289 -22.96 -2.91 22.70
C ILE A 289 -24.05 -1.83 22.67
N PRO A 290 -25.34 -2.18 22.60
CA PRO A 290 -26.42 -1.19 22.57
C PRO A 290 -26.35 -0.22 23.75
N PRO A 291 -26.31 1.10 23.50
CA PRO A 291 -26.02 2.11 24.54
C PRO A 291 -26.96 2.06 25.76
N ASP A 292 -28.26 1.84 25.53
CA ASP A 292 -29.24 1.79 26.63
C ASP A 292 -28.97 0.59 27.54
N LYS A 293 -28.75 -0.61 26.94
CA LYS A 293 -28.47 -1.83 27.71
C LYS A 293 -27.14 -1.72 28.45
N TYR A 294 -26.11 -1.07 27.82
CA TYR A 294 -24.83 -0.84 28.46
C TYR A 294 -24.97 0.08 29.68
N ARG A 295 -25.69 1.18 29.55
CA ARG A 295 -25.96 2.11 30.65
C ARG A 295 -26.59 1.42 31.84
N ASP A 296 -27.63 0.60 31.60
CA ASP A 296 -28.33 -0.16 32.65
C ASP A 296 -27.40 -1.17 33.34
N PHE A 297 -26.49 -1.79 32.59
CA PHE A 297 -25.48 -2.67 33.15
C PHE A 297 -24.42 -1.91 33.93
N PHE A 298 -23.90 -0.80 33.37
CA PHE A 298 -22.83 0.01 33.95
C PHE A 298 -23.21 0.61 35.31
N ILE A 299 -24.47 1.05 35.49
CA ILE A 299 -24.95 1.64 36.73
C ILE A 299 -24.95 0.62 37.86
N LYS A 300 -25.14 -0.68 37.59
CA LYS A 300 -25.16 -1.74 38.62
C LYS A 300 -23.80 -1.96 39.31
N ARG A 301 -22.70 -1.50 38.69
CA ARG A 301 -21.33 -1.61 39.21
C ARG A 301 -20.92 -3.02 39.65
N LYS A 302 -21.49 -4.06 38.98
CA LYS A 302 -21.15 -5.46 39.21
C LYS A 302 -20.47 -6.02 37.96
N TYR A 303 -19.14 -6.07 38.00
CA TYR A 303 -18.31 -6.41 36.83
C TYR A 303 -17.50 -7.68 37.06
N ASP A 304 -18.02 -8.62 37.84
CA ASP A 304 -17.48 -9.98 37.92
C ASP A 304 -17.74 -10.77 36.63
N SER A 305 -16.97 -11.82 36.41
CA SER A 305 -17.07 -12.62 35.17
C SER A 305 -18.47 -13.14 34.89
N GLU A 306 -19.21 -13.58 35.94
CA GLU A 306 -20.55 -14.11 35.78
C GLU A 306 -21.52 -13.04 35.29
N SER A 307 -21.47 -11.85 35.88
CA SER A 307 -22.29 -10.70 35.51
C SER A 307 -21.94 -10.22 34.06
N ILE A 308 -20.68 -10.21 33.67
CA ILE A 308 -20.23 -9.84 32.32
C ILE A 308 -20.72 -10.88 31.30
N VAL A 309 -20.54 -12.17 31.57
CA VAL A 309 -20.99 -13.26 30.67
C VAL A 309 -22.50 -13.24 30.52
N SER A 310 -23.25 -13.08 31.61
CA SER A 310 -24.71 -12.98 31.60
C SER A 310 -25.19 -11.78 30.78
N PHE A 311 -24.57 -10.61 30.94
CA PHE A 311 -24.89 -9.42 30.16
C PHE A 311 -24.58 -9.62 28.67
N ALA A 312 -23.39 -10.11 28.37
CA ALA A 312 -22.95 -10.38 26.99
C ALA A 312 -23.89 -11.36 26.27
N SER A 313 -24.26 -12.44 26.95
CA SER A 313 -25.26 -13.40 26.45
C SER A 313 -26.62 -12.74 26.18
N GLY A 314 -27.10 -11.89 27.09
CA GLY A 314 -28.37 -11.15 26.93
C GLY A 314 -28.41 -10.19 25.75
N ILE A 315 -27.24 -9.71 25.29
CA ILE A 315 -27.10 -8.87 24.10
C ILE A 315 -26.58 -9.64 22.88
N LYS A 316 -26.35 -10.95 23.00
CA LYS A 316 -25.76 -11.82 21.97
C LYS A 316 -24.41 -11.31 21.45
N ARG A 317 -23.49 -11.06 22.35
CA ARG A 317 -22.12 -10.61 22.03
C ARG A 317 -21.08 -11.42 22.78
N ASN A 318 -19.85 -11.43 22.26
CA ASN A 318 -18.71 -12.04 22.94
C ASN A 318 -18.43 -11.29 24.25
N PRO A 319 -18.20 -12.00 25.38
CA PRO A 319 -17.90 -11.37 26.67
C PRO A 319 -16.66 -10.48 26.64
N GLY A 320 -15.64 -10.84 25.85
CA GLY A 320 -14.43 -10.03 25.67
C GLY A 320 -14.70 -8.61 25.17
N ILE A 321 -15.74 -8.43 24.32
CA ILE A 321 -16.16 -7.10 23.85
C ILE A 321 -16.67 -6.24 25.01
N VAL A 322 -17.41 -6.84 25.95
CA VAL A 322 -17.90 -6.14 27.15
C VAL A 322 -16.74 -5.79 28.08
N VAL A 323 -15.81 -6.73 28.28
CA VAL A 323 -14.57 -6.47 29.07
C VAL A 323 -13.79 -5.30 28.51
N ALA A 324 -13.54 -5.31 27.19
CA ALA A 324 -12.80 -4.24 26.53
C ALA A 324 -13.48 -2.87 26.70
N ARG A 325 -14.80 -2.82 26.63
CA ARG A 325 -15.57 -1.59 26.84
C ARG A 325 -15.46 -1.11 28.29
N LEU A 326 -15.61 -1.98 29.27
CA LEU A 326 -15.45 -1.63 30.69
C LEU A 326 -14.03 -1.14 31.01
N GLN A 327 -13.00 -1.74 30.40
CA GLN A 327 -11.63 -1.30 30.54
C GLN A 327 -11.40 0.09 29.91
N LYS A 328 -11.95 0.35 28.72
CA LYS A 328 -11.89 1.67 28.08
C LYS A 328 -12.54 2.75 28.94
N ASP A 329 -13.69 2.43 29.54
CA ASP A 329 -14.45 3.36 30.38
C ASP A 329 -13.89 3.47 31.82
N GLY A 330 -12.76 2.79 32.12
CA GLY A 330 -12.08 2.85 33.43
C GLY A 330 -12.81 2.10 34.56
N ALA A 331 -13.79 1.27 34.24
CA ALA A 331 -14.54 0.48 35.22
C ALA A 331 -13.82 -0.81 35.64
N CYS A 332 -12.94 -1.33 34.77
CA CYS A 332 -12.10 -2.49 35.04
C CYS A 332 -10.65 -2.19 34.67
N ARG A 333 -9.72 -2.87 35.34
CA ARG A 333 -8.27 -2.72 35.06
C ARG A 333 -7.88 -3.50 33.81
N TYR A 334 -6.92 -2.97 33.05
CA TYR A 334 -6.37 -3.65 31.86
C TYR A 334 -5.51 -4.87 32.21
N ASP A 335 -4.93 -4.92 33.41
CA ASP A 335 -4.08 -6.01 33.91
C ASP A 335 -4.86 -7.10 34.68
N ASP A 336 -6.18 -7.03 34.72
CA ASP A 336 -7.03 -8.08 35.31
C ASP A 336 -6.98 -9.34 34.47
N SER A 337 -6.14 -10.30 34.90
CA SER A 337 -5.94 -11.56 34.18
C SER A 337 -7.20 -12.42 34.11
N PHE A 338 -8.08 -12.32 35.12
CA PHE A 338 -9.31 -13.10 35.19
C PHE A 338 -10.34 -12.59 34.16
N LEU A 339 -10.54 -11.30 34.07
CA LEU A 339 -11.40 -10.69 33.04
C LEU A 339 -10.78 -10.82 31.64
N ASN A 340 -9.46 -10.72 31.51
CA ASN A 340 -8.79 -10.89 30.23
C ASN A 340 -8.89 -12.34 29.69
N SER A 341 -9.13 -13.35 30.53
CA SER A 341 -9.40 -14.71 30.08
C SER A 341 -10.71 -14.85 29.27
N LEU A 342 -11.63 -13.89 29.39
CA LEU A 342 -12.84 -13.80 28.60
C LEU A 342 -12.61 -13.26 27.16
N LYS A 343 -11.42 -12.74 26.88
CA LYS A 343 -11.02 -12.27 25.56
C LYS A 343 -10.41 -13.43 24.78
N HIS A 344 -11.21 -14.09 23.99
CA HIS A 344 -10.74 -15.22 23.19
C HIS A 344 -9.83 -14.78 22.05
N ARG A 345 -8.80 -15.57 21.77
CA ARG A 345 -7.98 -15.40 20.56
C ARG A 345 -8.75 -15.94 19.35
N CYS A 346 -8.83 -15.12 18.31
CA CYS A 346 -9.35 -15.55 17.03
C CYS A 346 -8.23 -16.19 16.21
N THR A 347 -8.44 -17.40 15.71
CA THR A 347 -7.57 -18.01 14.70
C THR A 347 -8.16 -17.66 13.34
N LEU A 348 -7.48 -16.81 12.59
CA LEU A 348 -7.91 -16.39 11.27
C LEU A 348 -6.99 -17.01 10.23
N THR A 349 -7.51 -17.96 9.48
CA THR A 349 -6.84 -18.48 8.29
C THR A 349 -7.28 -17.68 7.08
N GLN A 350 -6.34 -17.20 6.29
CA GLN A 350 -6.63 -16.56 5.03
C GLN A 350 -5.73 -17.12 3.93
N ASP A 351 -6.33 -17.35 2.78
CA ASP A 351 -5.57 -17.50 1.54
C ASP A 351 -5.03 -16.14 1.11
N LEU A 352 -3.72 -15.98 1.17
CA LEU A 352 -3.02 -14.76 0.79
C LEU A 352 -2.68 -14.71 -0.72
N SER A 353 -3.07 -15.72 -1.50
CA SER A 353 -2.76 -15.79 -2.94
C SER A 353 -3.29 -14.59 -3.73
N LEU A 354 -4.44 -14.05 -3.35
CA LEU A 354 -5.01 -12.85 -3.96
C LEU A 354 -4.25 -11.57 -3.63
N CYS A 355 -3.41 -11.58 -2.60
CA CYS A 355 -2.56 -10.44 -2.26
C CYS A 355 -1.33 -10.34 -3.17
N ILE A 356 -0.96 -11.44 -3.84
CA ILE A 356 0.26 -11.56 -4.64
C ILE A 356 -0.04 -11.23 -6.10
N SER A 357 0.90 -10.54 -6.77
CA SER A 357 0.81 -10.29 -8.21
C SER A 357 0.78 -11.61 -9.00
N PRO A 358 -0.08 -11.75 -10.01
CA PRO A 358 -0.03 -12.88 -10.93
C PRO A 358 1.29 -12.95 -11.71
N PHE A 359 2.04 -11.84 -11.78
CA PHE A 359 3.38 -11.82 -12.36
C PHE A 359 4.42 -12.47 -11.43
N ALA A 360 4.23 -12.42 -10.10
CA ALA A 360 5.07 -13.11 -9.12
C ALA A 360 4.95 -14.65 -9.22
N LEU A 361 3.76 -15.14 -9.55
CA LEU A 361 3.50 -16.58 -9.69
C LEU A 361 4.02 -17.18 -11.01
N LYS A 362 4.39 -16.34 -11.99
CA LYS A 362 4.88 -16.81 -13.30
C LYS A 362 6.38 -17.10 -13.35
N SER A 363 7.16 -16.73 -12.34
CA SER A 363 8.59 -17.05 -12.29
C SER A 363 8.86 -18.55 -12.19
N GLU A 364 7.87 -19.36 -11.75
CA GLU A 364 7.98 -20.84 -11.73
C GLU A 364 7.67 -21.51 -13.08
N LEU A 365 7.05 -20.81 -14.05
CA LEU A 365 6.62 -21.39 -15.32
C LEU A 365 7.59 -21.18 -16.49
N THR A 366 8.65 -20.41 -16.30
CA THR A 366 9.66 -20.13 -17.34
C THR A 366 10.98 -20.88 -17.15
N GLN A 367 11.07 -21.81 -16.20
CA GLN A 367 12.22 -22.68 -15.99
C GLN A 367 12.00 -24.14 -16.42
N ASN A 368 11.06 -24.41 -17.32
CA ASN A 368 10.91 -25.72 -17.98
C ASN A 368 11.06 -25.60 -19.50
#